data_25021a15441837886a7c10f5b4e8f583
#
_entry.id   25021a15441837886a7c10f5b4e8f583
#
_cell.length_a   1.000
_cell.length_b   1.000
_cell.length_c   1.000
_cell.angle_alpha   90.00
_cell.angle_beta   90.00
_cell.angle_gamma   90.00
#
_symmetry.space_group_name_H-M   'P 1'
#
loop_
_entity.id
_entity.type
_entity.pdbx_description
1 polymer ?
#
loop_
_entity_poly.entity_id
_entity_poly.type
_entity_poly.pdbx_seq_one_letter_code
_entity_poly.pdbx_strand_id
1 'polypeptide(L)'
;MKQVADISKLEFHHRQGGQFRWITITTLMLAIGTILHLVSPSVGGVTPNWTIATYCVAICLTKPSYKQALGIGLVAALVNVLTSKSGFPYGNLISEPVGALTCAFIVKNLAFIKLKGHSCLPVLTGFAATCMSGGAFVTILKFVMDLPNVVYFTAMLPLVVVIGALNAIVTPLMYFPALRLFVSRGILDSLEEQEVASDHSMYELKPTQEGLISMEHLSYIYNKQKTPVLDDVNLTVQKGDFLVITGESGSGKSSLCMAMTGAIPHYFGGVMKGMVYVNGQATTQTTISKLAAQVGAMLDDYDSQLVAMTVEEEIAFSLENQGVAPDKIDQAVTAALEKVHMLPYRQRPLTKLSGGQRQRLVIADVLATNPDILVFDEPTSALDPEGTHEFYELIHDLNVTYGHTIVVVEHTLEAALPYANRLVLIDHGHILSDADVETTLRYKIGRASCRERV
;
A
#
# COMPACT_ATOMS: atom_id res chain seq x y z
N MET A 1 9.84 -13.32 24.13
CA MET A 1 10.13 -14.33 23.10
C MET A 1 9.09 -14.16 22.00
N LYS A 2 9.50 -13.85 20.77
CA LYS A 2 8.58 -13.85 19.64
C LYS A 2 8.21 -15.29 19.30
N GLN A 3 6.94 -15.58 19.04
CA GLN A 3 6.50 -16.92 18.64
C GLN A 3 6.92 -17.20 17.19
N VAL A 4 7.37 -18.42 16.91
CA VAL A 4 7.55 -18.90 15.53
C VAL A 4 6.16 -19.08 14.94
N ALA A 5 5.84 -18.34 13.90
CA ALA A 5 4.53 -18.39 13.26
C ALA A 5 4.45 -19.55 12.29
N ASP A 6 3.28 -20.19 12.21
CA ASP A 6 2.94 -21.09 11.10
C ASP A 6 2.63 -20.22 9.87
N ILE A 7 3.60 -20.12 8.96
CA ILE A 7 3.57 -19.23 7.79
C ILE A 7 2.36 -19.51 6.90
N SER A 8 1.91 -20.76 6.81
CA SER A 8 0.76 -21.14 5.98
C SER A 8 -0.58 -20.52 6.44
N LYS A 9 -0.64 -20.03 7.69
CA LYS A 9 -1.83 -19.41 8.29
C LYS A 9 -1.77 -17.87 8.35
N LEU A 10 -0.65 -17.26 7.91
CA LEU A 10 -0.54 -15.82 7.90
C LEU A 10 -1.28 -15.25 6.70
N GLU A 11 -2.19 -14.30 6.95
CA GLU A 11 -2.91 -13.56 5.93
C GLU A 11 -2.57 -12.07 6.02
N PHE A 12 -2.22 -11.47 4.88
CA PHE A 12 -1.94 -10.05 4.76
C PHE A 12 -3.00 -9.39 3.90
N HIS A 13 -3.66 -8.40 4.46
CA HIS A 13 -4.63 -7.58 3.75
C HIS A 13 -4.01 -6.22 3.43
N HIS A 14 -3.70 -5.97 2.17
CA HIS A 14 -3.22 -4.66 1.76
C HIS A 14 -4.37 -3.67 1.65
N ARG A 15 -4.21 -2.51 2.29
CA ARG A 15 -5.18 -1.43 2.33
C ARG A 15 -4.86 -0.39 1.25
N GLN A 16 -5.74 -0.21 0.28
CA GLN A 16 -5.63 0.90 -0.68
C GLN A 16 -5.64 2.25 0.05
N GLY A 17 -4.75 3.19 -0.35
CA GLY A 17 -4.62 4.50 0.28
C GLY A 17 -3.54 4.63 1.35
N GLY A 18 -2.81 3.55 1.65
CA GLY A 18 -1.62 3.56 2.52
C GLY A 18 -1.87 4.13 3.92
N GLN A 19 -0.78 4.51 4.60
CA GLN A 19 -0.83 5.07 5.97
C GLN A 19 -1.48 6.47 6.08
N PHE A 20 -1.72 7.16 4.98
CA PHE A 20 -2.33 8.50 4.94
C PHE A 20 -3.84 8.51 4.67
N ARG A 21 -4.46 7.33 4.49
CA ARG A 21 -5.90 7.19 4.26
C ARG A 21 -6.77 7.92 5.29
N TRP A 22 -6.35 7.92 6.54
CA TRP A 22 -7.05 8.62 7.61
C TRP A 22 -7.13 10.13 7.37
N ILE A 23 -6.12 10.75 6.75
CA ILE A 23 -6.12 12.18 6.40
C ILE A 23 -7.22 12.46 5.39
N THR A 24 -7.27 11.71 4.28
CA THR A 24 -8.24 11.91 3.20
C THR A 24 -9.67 11.76 3.71
N ILE A 25 -9.98 10.69 4.47
CA ILE A 25 -11.31 10.46 5.03
C ILE A 25 -11.68 11.56 6.03
N THR A 26 -10.74 11.96 6.90
CA THR A 26 -10.96 13.01 7.89
C THR A 26 -11.23 14.35 7.23
N THR A 27 -10.42 14.74 6.24
CA THR A 27 -10.59 16.01 5.51
C THR A 27 -11.94 16.06 4.84
N LEU A 28 -12.36 14.97 4.18
CA LEU A 28 -13.67 14.89 3.55
C LEU A 28 -14.83 15.02 4.58
N MET A 29 -14.73 14.30 5.69
CA MET A 29 -15.74 14.34 6.74
C MET A 29 -15.81 15.71 7.41
N LEU A 30 -14.68 16.34 7.72
CA LEU A 30 -14.64 17.69 8.28
C LEU A 30 -15.22 18.74 7.30
N ALA A 31 -14.93 18.63 6.00
CA ALA A 31 -15.53 19.50 4.99
C ALA A 31 -17.06 19.38 4.98
N ILE A 32 -17.58 18.15 5.01
CA ILE A 32 -19.04 17.91 5.11
C ILE A 32 -19.61 18.54 6.40
N GLY A 33 -18.94 18.31 7.53
CA GLY A 33 -19.38 18.88 8.82
C GLY A 33 -19.39 20.39 8.82
N THR A 34 -18.38 21.02 8.22
CA THR A 34 -18.30 22.48 8.09
C THR A 34 -19.41 23.04 7.22
N ILE A 35 -19.70 22.42 6.08
CA ILE A 35 -20.82 22.83 5.20
C ILE A 35 -22.14 22.72 5.94
N LEU A 36 -22.38 21.60 6.63
CA LEU A 36 -23.59 21.41 7.43
C LEU A 36 -23.71 22.46 8.54
N HIS A 37 -22.60 22.80 9.21
CA HIS A 37 -22.58 23.82 10.26
C HIS A 37 -22.92 25.21 9.72
N LEU A 38 -22.38 25.59 8.56
CA LEU A 38 -22.62 26.89 7.92
C LEU A 38 -24.08 27.06 7.45
N VAL A 39 -24.65 25.97 6.89
CA VAL A 39 -26.02 25.99 6.32
C VAL A 39 -27.08 25.83 7.41
N SER A 40 -26.73 25.25 8.57
CA SER A 40 -27.70 24.99 9.63
C SER A 40 -28.27 26.26 10.27
N PRO A 41 -29.59 26.36 10.41
CA PRO A 41 -30.20 27.47 11.13
C PRO A 41 -29.88 27.42 12.62
N SER A 42 -29.82 28.59 13.24
CA SER A 42 -29.74 28.71 14.70
C SER A 42 -31.12 28.53 15.30
N VAL A 43 -31.28 27.54 16.15
CA VAL A 43 -32.53 27.29 16.87
C VAL A 43 -32.36 27.67 18.34
N GLY A 44 -33.14 28.63 18.82
CA GLY A 44 -33.02 29.13 20.21
C GLY A 44 -31.66 29.76 20.53
N GLY A 45 -30.96 30.32 19.52
CA GLY A 45 -29.63 30.93 19.70
C GLY A 45 -28.49 29.93 19.71
N VAL A 46 -28.74 28.63 19.51
CA VAL A 46 -27.72 27.56 19.45
C VAL A 46 -27.67 26.99 18.04
N THR A 47 -26.49 26.95 17.46
CA THR A 47 -26.21 26.27 16.19
C THR A 47 -25.59 24.91 16.48
N PRO A 48 -26.19 23.80 15.99
CA PRO A 48 -25.58 22.47 16.17
C PRO A 48 -24.17 22.41 15.59
N ASN A 49 -23.22 21.91 16.35
CA ASN A 49 -21.86 21.69 15.86
C ASN A 49 -21.75 20.32 15.19
N TRP A 50 -22.01 20.28 13.88
CA TRP A 50 -21.96 19.05 13.09
C TRP A 50 -20.53 18.52 12.89
N THR A 51 -19.50 19.34 13.11
CA THR A 51 -18.12 18.91 12.97
C THR A 51 -17.77 17.81 13.97
N ILE A 52 -18.41 17.80 15.16
CA ILE A 52 -18.23 16.72 16.14
C ILE A 52 -18.73 15.38 15.60
N ALA A 53 -19.94 15.36 15.05
CA ALA A 53 -20.51 14.13 14.48
C ALA A 53 -19.64 13.60 13.34
N THR A 54 -19.14 14.48 12.45
CA THR A 54 -18.36 14.08 11.28
C THR A 54 -16.95 13.61 11.64
N TYR A 55 -16.23 14.25 12.59
CA TYR A 55 -14.96 13.70 13.01
C TYR A 55 -15.13 12.40 13.82
N CYS A 56 -16.21 12.22 14.57
CA CYS A 56 -16.50 10.94 15.19
C CYS A 56 -16.69 9.84 14.14
N VAL A 57 -17.39 10.12 13.03
CA VAL A 57 -17.46 9.18 11.89
C VAL A 57 -16.09 8.87 11.34
N ALA A 58 -15.26 9.89 11.08
CA ALA A 58 -13.90 9.71 10.57
C ALA A 58 -13.03 8.84 11.50
N ILE A 59 -13.07 9.12 12.81
CA ILE A 59 -12.31 8.37 13.83
C ILE A 59 -12.83 6.92 13.95
N CYS A 60 -14.13 6.70 13.88
CA CYS A 60 -14.71 5.35 13.89
C CYS A 60 -14.30 4.53 12.65
N LEU A 61 -14.24 5.18 11.48
CA LEU A 61 -13.86 4.53 10.22
C LEU A 61 -12.36 4.24 10.13
N THR A 62 -11.51 5.15 10.61
CA THR A 62 -10.06 5.08 10.38
C THR A 62 -9.27 4.54 11.56
N LYS A 63 -9.85 4.51 12.76
CA LYS A 63 -9.25 4.06 14.04
C LYS A 63 -7.84 4.67 14.24
N PRO A 64 -7.67 6.01 14.21
CA PRO A 64 -6.37 6.67 14.25
C PRO A 64 -5.66 6.49 15.61
N SER A 65 -4.35 6.73 15.63
CA SER A 65 -3.60 6.83 16.90
C SER A 65 -4.04 8.05 17.71
N TYR A 66 -3.74 8.09 19.01
CA TYR A 66 -4.07 9.26 19.83
C TYR A 66 -3.43 10.56 19.33
N LYS A 67 -2.20 10.50 18.77
CA LYS A 67 -1.54 11.66 18.18
C LYS A 67 -2.28 12.18 16.94
N GLN A 68 -2.75 11.26 16.09
CA GLN A 68 -3.56 11.59 14.92
C GLN A 68 -4.93 12.13 15.32
N ALA A 69 -5.60 11.53 16.33
CA ALA A 69 -6.87 12.01 16.85
C ALA A 69 -6.76 13.42 17.44
N LEU A 70 -5.67 13.72 18.13
CA LEU A 70 -5.37 15.08 18.60
C LEU A 70 -5.24 16.05 17.44
N GLY A 71 -4.51 15.66 16.37
CA GLY A 71 -4.41 16.45 15.13
C GLY A 71 -5.76 16.70 14.47
N ILE A 72 -6.65 15.70 14.41
CA ILE A 72 -8.03 15.85 13.92
C ILE A 72 -8.79 16.89 14.74
N GLY A 73 -8.71 16.80 16.06
CA GLY A 73 -9.35 17.75 16.97
C GLY A 73 -8.83 19.18 16.82
N LEU A 74 -7.51 19.35 16.62
CA LEU A 74 -6.92 20.68 16.37
C LEU A 74 -7.38 21.29 15.04
N VAL A 75 -7.43 20.50 13.97
CA VAL A 75 -7.96 20.99 12.68
C VAL A 75 -9.44 21.35 12.78
N ALA A 76 -10.25 20.50 13.43
CA ALA A 76 -11.66 20.79 13.70
C ALA A 76 -11.82 22.07 14.53
N ALA A 77 -10.97 22.29 15.53
CA ALA A 77 -10.96 23.48 16.36
C ALA A 77 -10.68 24.75 15.55
N LEU A 78 -9.66 24.73 14.68
CA LEU A 78 -9.34 25.88 13.80
C LEU A 78 -10.50 26.21 12.86
N VAL A 79 -11.10 25.18 12.24
CA VAL A 79 -12.28 25.36 11.39
C VAL A 79 -13.43 25.98 12.19
N ASN A 80 -13.69 25.46 13.40
CA ASN A 80 -14.77 25.96 14.24
C ASN A 80 -14.51 27.37 14.78
N VAL A 81 -13.27 27.76 15.03
CA VAL A 81 -12.95 29.17 15.39
C VAL A 81 -13.35 30.12 14.25
N LEU A 82 -13.11 29.73 13.00
CA LEU A 82 -13.45 30.54 11.82
C LEU A 82 -14.94 30.56 11.48
N THR A 83 -15.68 29.50 11.82
CA THR A 83 -17.09 29.33 11.44
C THR A 83 -18.08 29.53 12.59
N SER A 84 -17.59 29.60 13.83
CA SER A 84 -18.45 29.72 15.02
C SER A 84 -19.20 31.04 15.09
N LYS A 85 -20.47 30.95 15.44
CA LYS A 85 -21.34 32.09 15.77
C LYS A 85 -21.36 32.37 17.28
N SER A 86 -20.50 31.72 18.07
CA SER A 86 -20.35 31.91 19.52
C SER A 86 -19.70 33.25 19.86
N GLY A 87 -20.07 33.84 21.00
CA GLY A 87 -19.39 35.02 21.55
C GLY A 87 -17.93 34.81 21.96
N PHE A 88 -17.49 33.55 22.11
CA PHE A 88 -16.11 33.19 22.42
C PHE A 88 -15.66 31.96 21.59
N PRO A 89 -15.33 32.12 20.30
CA PRO A 89 -14.99 31.03 19.43
C PRO A 89 -13.68 30.29 19.80
N TYR A 90 -12.75 30.94 20.49
CA TYR A 90 -11.47 30.38 20.90
C TYR A 90 -11.59 29.20 21.89
N GLY A 91 -12.73 29.04 22.57
CA GLY A 91 -13.01 27.89 23.42
C GLY A 91 -12.94 26.56 22.67
N ASN A 92 -13.16 26.59 21.35
CA ASN A 92 -13.05 25.40 20.49
C ASN A 92 -11.62 24.84 20.40
N LEU A 93 -10.58 25.67 20.62
CA LEU A 93 -9.17 25.21 20.58
C LEU A 93 -8.87 24.16 21.67
N ILE A 94 -9.63 24.16 22.76
CA ILE A 94 -9.48 23.18 23.83
C ILE A 94 -10.59 22.12 23.75
N SER A 95 -11.82 22.51 23.48
CA SER A 95 -12.96 21.61 23.52
C SER A 95 -12.93 20.54 22.42
N GLU A 96 -12.57 20.90 21.17
CA GLU A 96 -12.57 19.95 20.06
C GLU A 96 -11.46 18.85 20.18
N PRO A 97 -10.22 19.17 20.57
CA PRO A 97 -9.23 18.14 20.90
C PRO A 97 -9.69 17.18 22.00
N VAL A 98 -10.37 17.68 23.05
CA VAL A 98 -10.93 16.84 24.11
C VAL A 98 -11.99 15.88 23.55
N GLY A 99 -12.89 16.37 22.69
CA GLY A 99 -13.89 15.52 22.01
C GLY A 99 -13.25 14.44 21.13
N ALA A 100 -12.29 14.82 20.30
CA ALA A 100 -11.61 13.89 19.40
C ALA A 100 -10.81 12.81 20.13
N LEU A 101 -10.12 13.17 21.22
CA LEU A 101 -9.41 12.21 22.09
C LEU A 101 -10.38 11.28 22.81
N THR A 102 -11.53 11.80 23.28
CA THR A 102 -12.59 10.98 23.90
C THR A 102 -13.13 9.97 22.90
N CYS A 103 -13.40 10.41 21.65
CA CYS A 103 -13.82 9.51 20.58
C CYS A 103 -12.79 8.41 20.31
N ALA A 104 -11.51 8.76 20.16
CA ALA A 104 -10.44 7.79 19.92
C ALA A 104 -10.25 6.81 21.10
N PHE A 105 -10.42 7.28 22.33
CA PHE A 105 -10.39 6.43 23.51
C PHE A 105 -11.50 5.38 23.49
N ILE A 106 -12.73 5.78 23.17
CA ILE A 106 -13.88 4.87 23.07
C ILE A 106 -13.65 3.84 21.97
N VAL A 107 -13.21 4.29 20.77
CA VAL A 107 -12.96 3.42 19.63
C VAL A 107 -11.89 2.36 19.92
N LYS A 108 -10.83 2.73 20.67
CA LYS A 108 -9.77 1.78 21.03
C LYS A 108 -10.11 0.81 22.13
N ASN A 109 -10.83 1.27 23.16
CA ASN A 109 -11.02 0.48 24.39
C ASN A 109 -12.40 -0.19 24.47
N LEU A 110 -13.40 0.29 23.72
CA LEU A 110 -14.77 -0.19 23.80
C LEU A 110 -15.27 -0.81 22.48
N ALA A 111 -14.34 -1.21 21.57
CA ALA A 111 -14.66 -1.84 20.30
C ALA A 111 -15.47 -3.15 20.42
N PHE A 112 -15.38 -3.83 21.57
CA PHE A 112 -16.07 -5.09 21.84
C PHE A 112 -17.59 -4.94 22.07
N ILE A 113 -18.11 -3.72 22.23
CA ILE A 113 -19.54 -3.49 22.49
C ILE A 113 -20.33 -3.58 21.19
N LYS A 114 -20.97 -4.73 20.95
CA LYS A 114 -21.88 -5.00 19.84
C LYS A 114 -23.28 -5.26 20.36
N LEU A 115 -24.30 -4.68 19.74
CA LEU A 115 -25.72 -4.92 20.05
C LEU A 115 -26.39 -5.57 18.83
N LYS A 116 -26.92 -6.79 18.97
CA LYS A 116 -27.52 -7.57 17.85
C LYS A 116 -26.63 -7.67 16.61
N GLY A 117 -25.29 -7.84 16.79
CA GLY A 117 -24.33 -7.94 15.70
C GLY A 117 -23.87 -6.61 15.09
N HIS A 118 -24.45 -5.46 15.48
CA HIS A 118 -24.02 -4.15 15.00
C HIS A 118 -23.15 -3.43 16.04
N SER A 119 -22.12 -2.72 15.56
CA SER A 119 -21.24 -1.91 16.40
C SER A 119 -22.00 -0.73 16.99
N CYS A 120 -21.99 -0.58 18.33
CA CYS A 120 -22.56 0.56 19.03
C CYS A 120 -21.60 1.76 19.08
N LEU A 121 -20.40 1.64 18.56
CA LEU A 121 -19.37 2.68 18.60
C LEU A 121 -19.83 4.04 18.09
N PRO A 122 -20.51 4.17 16.92
CA PRO A 122 -20.94 5.48 16.42
C PRO A 122 -21.90 6.20 17.35
N VAL A 123 -22.78 5.45 18.03
CA VAL A 123 -23.74 6.01 19.02
C VAL A 123 -22.99 6.51 20.25
N LEU A 124 -22.12 5.66 20.82
CA LEU A 124 -21.35 5.99 22.03
C LEU A 124 -20.37 7.15 21.78
N THR A 125 -19.69 7.15 20.64
CA THR A 125 -18.74 8.22 20.31
C THR A 125 -19.43 9.53 20.04
N GLY A 126 -20.55 9.53 19.31
CA GLY A 126 -21.35 10.72 19.06
C GLY A 126 -21.86 11.36 20.35
N PHE A 127 -22.35 10.56 21.28
CA PHE A 127 -22.80 11.04 22.60
C PHE A 127 -21.65 11.56 23.45
N ALA A 128 -20.69 10.69 23.75
CA ALA A 128 -19.64 10.99 24.73
C ALA A 128 -18.68 12.10 24.25
N ALA A 129 -18.27 12.08 22.99
CA ALA A 129 -17.41 13.13 22.44
C ALA A 129 -18.11 14.50 22.49
N THR A 130 -19.43 14.54 22.19
CA THR A 130 -20.20 15.79 22.27
C THR A 130 -20.34 16.26 23.71
N CYS A 131 -20.63 15.37 24.64
CA CYS A 131 -20.74 15.74 26.07
C CYS A 131 -19.39 16.25 26.61
N MET A 132 -18.29 15.62 26.27
CA MET A 132 -16.95 16.03 26.74
C MET A 132 -16.49 17.33 26.08
N SER A 133 -16.63 17.45 24.73
CA SER A 133 -16.29 18.68 24.03
C SER A 133 -17.21 19.84 24.43
N GLY A 134 -18.52 19.62 24.41
CA GLY A 134 -19.50 20.65 24.81
C GLY A 134 -19.38 21.05 26.27
N GLY A 135 -19.18 20.07 27.18
CA GLY A 135 -18.91 20.32 28.60
C GLY A 135 -17.66 21.17 28.81
N ALA A 136 -16.57 20.84 28.14
CA ALA A 136 -15.34 21.64 28.19
C ALA A 136 -15.58 23.07 27.66
N PHE A 137 -16.29 23.21 26.55
CA PHE A 137 -16.62 24.52 25.94
C PHE A 137 -17.43 25.40 26.88
N VAL A 138 -18.57 24.89 27.41
CA VAL A 138 -19.40 25.69 28.31
C VAL A 138 -18.73 25.98 29.65
N THR A 139 -17.83 25.13 30.13
CA THR A 139 -17.02 25.37 31.31
C THR A 139 -16.04 26.53 31.07
N ILE A 140 -15.35 26.54 29.93
CA ILE A 140 -14.46 27.65 29.55
C ILE A 140 -15.28 28.95 29.45
N LEU A 141 -16.44 28.87 28.78
CA LEU A 141 -17.31 30.04 28.59
C LEU A 141 -17.77 30.60 29.94
N LYS A 142 -18.11 29.73 30.92
CA LYS A 142 -18.48 30.14 32.28
C LYS A 142 -17.37 30.99 32.92
N PHE A 143 -16.13 30.56 32.86
CA PHE A 143 -15.03 31.29 33.50
C PHE A 143 -14.66 32.56 32.73
N VAL A 144 -14.71 32.54 31.40
CA VAL A 144 -14.34 33.72 30.59
C VAL A 144 -15.41 34.83 30.64
N MET A 145 -16.69 34.45 30.67
CA MET A 145 -17.83 35.40 30.67
C MET A 145 -18.43 35.60 32.04
N ASP A 146 -17.86 35.03 33.11
CA ASP A 146 -18.32 35.09 34.49
C ASP A 146 -19.83 34.77 34.65
N LEU A 147 -20.25 33.66 34.03
CA LEU A 147 -21.65 33.27 33.98
C LEU A 147 -22.15 32.78 35.35
N PRO A 148 -23.39 33.15 35.76
CA PRO A 148 -23.99 32.69 37.00
C PRO A 148 -24.06 31.15 37.09
N ASN A 149 -23.78 30.57 38.26
CA ASN A 149 -23.87 29.13 38.46
C ASN A 149 -25.24 28.53 38.09
N VAL A 150 -26.33 29.27 38.34
CA VAL A 150 -27.67 28.84 37.99
C VAL A 150 -27.76 28.61 36.48
N VAL A 151 -27.34 29.57 35.67
CA VAL A 151 -27.39 29.46 34.18
C VAL A 151 -26.53 28.27 33.70
N TYR A 152 -25.35 28.10 34.30
CA TYR A 152 -24.46 27.01 33.93
C TYR A 152 -25.07 25.63 34.19
N PHE A 153 -25.63 25.40 35.42
CA PHE A 153 -26.16 24.08 35.78
C PHE A 153 -27.56 23.81 35.27
N THR A 154 -28.43 24.81 35.14
CA THR A 154 -29.82 24.60 34.75
C THR A 154 -30.10 24.76 33.27
N ALA A 155 -29.25 25.46 32.52
CA ALA A 155 -29.44 25.68 31.09
C ALA A 155 -28.32 25.09 30.23
N MET A 156 -27.06 25.45 30.51
CA MET A 156 -25.97 25.08 29.59
C MET A 156 -25.60 23.60 29.61
N LEU A 157 -25.39 23.02 30.80
CA LEU A 157 -25.06 21.59 30.92
C LEU A 157 -26.16 20.67 30.41
N PRO A 158 -27.44 20.87 30.76
CA PRO A 158 -28.55 20.09 30.18
C PRO A 158 -28.62 20.20 28.65
N LEU A 159 -28.37 21.39 28.08
CA LEU A 159 -28.33 21.59 26.64
C LEU A 159 -27.22 20.77 25.98
N VAL A 160 -26.04 20.69 26.58
CA VAL A 160 -24.93 19.84 26.08
C VAL A 160 -25.37 18.39 26.04
N VAL A 161 -26.08 17.87 27.04
CA VAL A 161 -26.59 16.50 27.07
C VAL A 161 -27.59 16.26 25.96
N VAL A 162 -28.52 17.22 25.73
CA VAL A 162 -29.51 17.14 24.65
C VAL A 162 -28.83 17.12 23.26
N ILE A 163 -27.81 17.97 23.04
CA ILE A 163 -27.03 17.97 21.80
C ILE A 163 -26.26 16.66 21.66
N GLY A 164 -25.71 16.12 22.77
CA GLY A 164 -25.07 14.82 22.80
C GLY A 164 -26.01 13.69 22.36
N ALA A 165 -27.24 13.70 22.86
CA ALA A 165 -28.27 12.73 22.48
C ALA A 165 -28.64 12.86 20.97
N LEU A 166 -28.71 14.08 20.45
CA LEU A 166 -28.90 14.30 19.01
C LEU A 166 -27.76 13.75 18.18
N ASN A 167 -26.51 14.02 18.57
CA ASN A 167 -25.33 13.49 17.88
C ASN A 167 -25.19 11.96 18.00
N ALA A 168 -25.72 11.34 19.06
CA ALA A 168 -25.83 9.89 19.18
C ALA A 168 -26.73 9.26 18.10
N ILE A 169 -27.64 10.02 17.53
CA ILE A 169 -28.51 9.61 16.42
C ILE A 169 -27.86 9.95 15.07
N VAL A 170 -27.34 11.16 14.93
CA VAL A 170 -26.77 11.65 13.66
C VAL A 170 -25.46 10.91 13.29
N THR A 171 -24.60 10.65 14.24
CA THR A 171 -23.33 9.97 13.98
C THR A 171 -23.50 8.60 13.33
N PRO A 172 -24.35 7.67 13.82
CA PRO A 172 -24.58 6.40 13.12
C PRO A 172 -25.31 6.58 11.78
N LEU A 173 -26.21 7.56 11.65
CA LEU A 173 -26.89 7.87 10.40
C LEU A 173 -25.91 8.28 9.29
N MET A 174 -24.82 8.94 9.63
CA MET A 174 -23.73 9.28 8.70
C MET A 174 -22.72 8.12 8.56
N TYR A 175 -22.44 7.41 9.64
CA TYR A 175 -21.42 6.36 9.67
C TYR A 175 -21.74 5.18 8.75
N PHE A 176 -22.96 4.63 8.81
CA PHE A 176 -23.29 3.43 8.04
C PHE A 176 -23.31 3.66 6.52
N PRO A 177 -23.86 4.75 5.96
CA PRO A 177 -23.72 5.05 4.54
C PRO A 177 -22.27 5.31 4.13
N ALA A 178 -21.50 6.06 4.94
CA ALA A 178 -20.08 6.31 4.67
C ALA A 178 -19.27 5.01 4.67
N LEU A 179 -19.50 4.11 5.65
CA LEU A 179 -18.85 2.80 5.69
C LEU A 179 -19.15 1.99 4.42
N ARG A 180 -20.44 1.90 4.02
CA ARG A 180 -20.82 1.19 2.79
C ARG A 180 -20.15 1.77 1.55
N LEU A 181 -20.12 3.10 1.43
CA LEU A 181 -19.48 3.79 0.31
C LEU A 181 -17.98 3.51 0.25
N PHE A 182 -17.28 3.62 1.37
CA PHE A 182 -15.83 3.42 1.42
C PHE A 182 -15.44 1.95 1.25
N VAL A 183 -16.23 1.01 1.78
CA VAL A 183 -16.04 -0.43 1.54
C VAL A 183 -16.31 -0.79 0.09
N SER A 184 -17.42 -0.29 -0.51
CA SER A 184 -17.73 -0.58 -1.91
C SER A 184 -16.70 -0.02 -2.91
N ARG A 185 -15.97 1.02 -2.51
CA ARG A 185 -14.88 1.62 -3.30
C ARG A 185 -13.51 1.00 -3.01
N GLY A 186 -13.44 0.02 -2.11
CA GLY A 186 -12.17 -0.60 -1.71
C GLY A 186 -11.24 0.31 -0.89
N ILE A 187 -11.78 1.42 -0.34
CA ILE A 187 -11.03 2.35 0.52
C ILE A 187 -10.96 1.83 1.96
N LEU A 188 -11.98 1.11 2.42
CA LEU A 188 -12.04 0.46 3.74
C LEU A 188 -12.37 -1.02 3.55
N ASP A 189 -11.79 -1.85 4.40
CA ASP A 189 -12.10 -3.27 4.47
C ASP A 189 -13.48 -3.48 5.10
N SER A 190 -14.14 -4.60 4.81
CA SER A 190 -15.36 -5.00 5.50
C SER A 190 -15.11 -5.15 7.01
N LEU A 191 -16.16 -5.01 7.81
CA LEU A 191 -16.03 -5.13 9.28
C LEU A 191 -15.50 -6.50 9.71
N GLU A 192 -15.74 -7.55 8.92
CA GLU A 192 -15.25 -8.91 9.16
C GLU A 192 -13.74 -9.03 8.86
N GLU A 193 -13.24 -8.37 7.81
CA GLU A 193 -11.82 -8.35 7.46
C GLU A 193 -10.97 -7.54 8.46
N GLN A 194 -11.54 -6.55 9.14
CA GLN A 194 -10.83 -5.76 10.16
C GLN A 194 -10.46 -6.56 11.42
N GLU A 195 -11.16 -7.65 11.72
CA GLU A 195 -10.85 -8.51 12.87
C GLU A 195 -9.71 -9.51 12.57
N VAL A 196 -9.43 -9.81 11.29
CA VAL A 196 -8.45 -10.81 10.85
C VAL A 196 -7.07 -10.22 10.56
N ALA A 197 -6.93 -8.90 10.50
CA ALA A 197 -5.62 -8.25 10.32
C ALA A 197 -4.74 -8.49 11.56
N SER A 198 -4.08 -9.66 11.59
CA SER A 198 -3.10 -10.01 12.62
C SER A 198 -1.93 -9.02 12.58
N ASP A 199 -1.52 -8.55 13.75
CA ASP A 199 -0.31 -7.72 13.89
C ASP A 199 0.94 -8.59 13.71
N HIS A 200 1.40 -8.69 12.46
CA HIS A 200 2.58 -9.50 12.08
C HIS A 200 3.89 -8.95 12.65
N SER A 201 3.88 -7.76 13.27
CA SER A 201 5.06 -7.20 13.94
C SER A 201 5.50 -8.02 15.16
N MET A 202 4.61 -8.89 15.67
CA MET A 202 4.90 -9.75 16.82
C MET A 202 5.68 -11.03 16.48
N TYR A 203 5.78 -11.40 15.18
CA TYR A 203 6.45 -12.61 14.75
C TYR A 203 7.87 -12.32 14.23
N GLU A 204 8.79 -13.22 14.52
CA GLU A 204 10.09 -13.26 13.86
C GLU A 204 9.95 -14.11 12.60
N LEU A 205 9.88 -13.45 11.43
CA LEU A 205 9.73 -14.07 10.13
C LEU A 205 11.11 -14.32 9.54
N LYS A 206 11.47 -15.59 9.34
CA LYS A 206 12.71 -16.03 8.68
C LYS A 206 12.37 -17.07 7.64
N PRO A 207 13.04 -17.05 6.48
CA PRO A 207 12.83 -18.08 5.48
C PRO A 207 13.28 -19.45 5.99
N THR A 208 12.56 -20.47 5.57
CA THR A 208 12.89 -21.87 5.85
C THR A 208 14.01 -22.36 4.91
N GLN A 209 14.07 -21.79 3.70
CA GLN A 209 15.10 -22.06 2.70
C GLN A 209 15.96 -20.83 2.47
N GLU A 210 17.29 -21.03 2.44
CA GLU A 210 18.22 -19.96 2.12
C GLU A 210 18.22 -19.69 0.61
N GLY A 211 18.06 -18.41 0.23
CA GLY A 211 18.10 -17.93 -1.14
C GLY A 211 18.01 -16.41 -1.17
N LEU A 212 18.30 -15.81 -2.31
CA LEU A 212 18.13 -14.37 -2.50
C LEU A 212 16.64 -13.99 -2.50
N ILE A 213 15.80 -14.82 -3.15
CA ILE A 213 14.35 -14.75 -3.01
C ILE A 213 13.86 -16.10 -2.51
N SER A 214 12.97 -16.09 -1.52
CA SER A 214 12.26 -17.29 -1.07
C SER A 214 10.77 -16.99 -0.95
N MET A 215 9.96 -17.80 -1.62
CA MET A 215 8.50 -17.77 -1.54
C MET A 215 8.04 -19.06 -0.86
N GLU A 216 7.26 -18.91 0.20
CA GLU A 216 6.80 -20.01 1.01
C GLU A 216 5.27 -19.96 1.14
N HIS A 217 4.59 -20.97 0.57
CA HIS A 217 3.14 -21.11 0.55
C HIS A 217 2.41 -19.85 0.06
N LEU A 218 2.99 -19.15 -0.95
CA LEU A 218 2.46 -17.90 -1.46
C LEU A 218 1.15 -18.14 -2.21
N SER A 219 0.06 -17.58 -1.70
CA SER A 219 -1.20 -17.44 -2.42
C SER A 219 -1.62 -15.98 -2.44
N TYR A 220 -2.15 -15.52 -3.57
CA TYR A 220 -2.56 -14.13 -3.73
C TYR A 220 -3.86 -13.97 -4.50
N ILE A 221 -4.76 -13.16 -3.97
CA ILE A 221 -6.05 -12.82 -4.57
C ILE A 221 -6.14 -11.31 -4.72
N TYR A 222 -6.30 -10.81 -5.95
CA TYR A 222 -6.53 -9.38 -6.19
C TYR A 222 -7.88 -8.91 -5.63
N ASN A 223 -7.97 -7.63 -5.26
CA ASN A 223 -9.22 -7.01 -4.87
C ASN A 223 -10.30 -7.26 -5.93
N LYS A 224 -11.51 -7.63 -5.49
CA LYS A 224 -12.70 -7.94 -6.31
C LYS A 224 -12.63 -9.25 -7.10
N GLN A 225 -11.55 -10.01 -7.04
CA GLN A 225 -11.49 -11.39 -7.56
C GLN A 225 -11.88 -12.38 -6.47
N LYS A 226 -12.38 -13.54 -6.89
CA LYS A 226 -12.79 -14.63 -5.99
C LYS A 226 -11.82 -15.80 -6.01
N THR A 227 -11.04 -15.90 -7.07
CA THR A 227 -10.07 -16.98 -7.29
C THR A 227 -8.66 -16.46 -7.10
N PRO A 228 -7.77 -17.23 -6.48
CA PRO A 228 -6.37 -16.86 -6.37
C PRO A 228 -5.71 -16.81 -7.76
N VAL A 229 -4.83 -15.81 -7.95
CA VAL A 229 -3.96 -15.70 -9.14
C VAL A 229 -2.65 -16.45 -8.92
N LEU A 230 -2.20 -16.56 -7.68
CA LEU A 230 -1.14 -17.44 -7.21
C LEU A 230 -1.71 -18.31 -6.11
N ASP A 231 -1.41 -19.60 -6.11
CA ASP A 231 -1.98 -20.57 -5.17
C ASP A 231 -0.93 -21.60 -4.73
N ASP A 232 -0.56 -21.52 -3.46
CA ASP A 232 0.45 -22.35 -2.79
C ASP A 232 1.79 -22.42 -3.53
N VAL A 233 2.29 -21.25 -3.99
CA VAL A 233 3.56 -21.15 -4.71
C VAL A 233 4.72 -21.25 -3.72
N ASN A 234 5.63 -22.19 -4.01
CA ASN A 234 6.90 -22.37 -3.32
C ASN A 234 8.02 -22.25 -4.35
N LEU A 235 8.89 -21.23 -4.19
CA LEU A 235 9.98 -20.95 -5.13
C LEU A 235 11.15 -20.30 -4.40
N THR A 236 12.36 -20.79 -4.66
CA THR A 236 13.58 -20.19 -4.12
C THR A 236 14.50 -19.82 -5.27
N VAL A 237 14.96 -18.57 -5.33
CA VAL A 237 15.95 -18.09 -6.32
C VAL A 237 17.31 -18.00 -5.63
N GLN A 238 18.30 -18.68 -6.19
CA GLN A 238 19.65 -18.71 -5.66
C GLN A 238 20.52 -17.60 -6.29
N LYS A 239 21.60 -17.26 -5.61
CA LYS A 239 22.58 -16.31 -6.15
C LYS A 239 23.24 -16.88 -7.41
N GLY A 240 23.23 -16.06 -8.48
CA GLY A 240 23.78 -16.43 -9.78
C GLY A 240 22.84 -17.24 -10.68
N ASP A 241 21.60 -17.53 -10.24
CA ASP A 241 20.59 -18.11 -11.11
C ASP A 241 20.35 -17.23 -12.35
N PHE A 242 20.23 -17.86 -13.51
CA PHE A 242 19.56 -17.33 -14.68
C PHE A 242 18.26 -18.12 -14.84
N LEU A 243 17.23 -17.67 -14.13
CA LEU A 243 15.95 -18.35 -14.02
C LEU A 243 14.98 -17.85 -15.08
N VAL A 244 14.44 -18.75 -15.88
CA VAL A 244 13.35 -18.44 -16.82
C VAL A 244 12.04 -19.00 -16.29
N ILE A 245 11.01 -18.18 -16.27
CA ILE A 245 9.66 -18.53 -15.84
C ILE A 245 8.74 -18.48 -17.07
N THR A 246 8.05 -19.56 -17.36
CA THR A 246 7.14 -19.67 -18.50
C THR A 246 5.78 -20.25 -18.09
N GLY A 247 4.76 -19.99 -18.91
CA GLY A 247 3.40 -20.48 -18.69
C GLY A 247 2.43 -19.79 -19.64
N GLU A 248 1.18 -20.26 -19.68
CA GLU A 248 0.13 -19.65 -20.49
C GLU A 248 -0.19 -18.22 -20.04
N SER A 249 -0.81 -17.42 -20.92
CA SER A 249 -1.27 -16.07 -20.54
C SER A 249 -2.29 -16.19 -19.40
N GLY A 250 -2.17 -15.33 -18.39
CA GLY A 250 -3.02 -15.38 -17.19
C GLY A 250 -2.64 -16.46 -16.17
N SER A 251 -1.52 -17.19 -16.34
CA SER A 251 -1.07 -18.21 -15.37
C SER A 251 -0.52 -17.64 -14.06
N GLY A 252 -0.33 -16.31 -13.94
CA GLY A 252 0.17 -15.66 -12.72
C GLY A 252 1.62 -15.18 -12.78
N LYS A 253 2.30 -15.25 -13.93
CA LYS A 253 3.72 -14.87 -14.11
C LYS A 253 4.03 -13.45 -13.65
N SER A 254 3.32 -12.44 -14.16
CA SER A 254 3.52 -11.02 -13.78
C SER A 254 3.22 -10.79 -12.30
N SER A 255 2.21 -11.50 -11.75
CA SER A 255 1.92 -11.46 -10.30
C SER A 255 3.06 -12.04 -9.47
N LEU A 256 3.75 -13.06 -10.00
CA LEU A 256 4.95 -13.62 -9.37
C LEU A 256 6.11 -12.61 -9.37
N CYS A 257 6.36 -11.91 -10.50
CA CYS A 257 7.32 -10.80 -10.57
C CYS A 257 6.98 -9.69 -9.58
N MET A 258 5.71 -9.29 -9.49
CA MET A 258 5.26 -8.27 -8.54
C MET A 258 5.44 -8.69 -7.08
N ALA A 259 5.36 -9.98 -6.78
CA ALA A 259 5.63 -10.50 -5.45
C ALA A 259 7.13 -10.49 -5.14
N MET A 260 8.01 -10.79 -6.12
CA MET A 260 9.48 -10.72 -5.98
C MET A 260 9.97 -9.31 -5.69
N THR A 261 9.37 -8.31 -6.33
CA THR A 261 9.72 -6.89 -6.15
C THR A 261 9.11 -6.25 -4.91
N GLY A 262 8.18 -6.94 -4.25
CA GLY A 262 7.41 -6.39 -3.13
C GLY A 262 6.27 -5.46 -3.56
N ALA A 263 6.01 -5.29 -4.86
CA ALA A 263 4.83 -4.56 -5.33
C ALA A 263 3.53 -5.20 -4.83
N ILE A 264 3.53 -6.53 -4.69
CA ILE A 264 2.61 -7.29 -3.86
C ILE A 264 3.33 -7.58 -2.52
N PRO A 265 2.76 -7.22 -1.37
CA PRO A 265 1.44 -6.63 -1.12
C PRO A 265 1.42 -5.10 -1.03
N HIS A 266 2.52 -4.38 -1.26
CA HIS A 266 2.64 -2.96 -0.91
C HIS A 266 1.87 -2.00 -1.84
N TYR A 267 1.80 -2.30 -3.12
CA TYR A 267 1.19 -1.42 -4.13
C TYR A 267 -0.18 -1.95 -4.59
N PHE A 268 -0.25 -3.26 -4.87
CA PHE A 268 -1.50 -3.89 -5.30
C PHE A 268 -2.32 -4.34 -4.10
N GLY A 269 -3.59 -3.91 -4.06
CA GLY A 269 -4.52 -4.33 -3.02
C GLY A 269 -5.02 -5.75 -3.23
N GLY A 270 -5.11 -6.52 -2.14
CA GLY A 270 -5.57 -7.91 -2.20
C GLY A 270 -5.28 -8.64 -0.89
N VAL A 271 -5.49 -9.94 -0.93
CA VAL A 271 -5.21 -10.85 0.18
C VAL A 271 -4.02 -11.73 -0.20
N MET A 272 -2.95 -11.63 0.56
CA MET A 272 -1.76 -12.46 0.43
C MET A 272 -1.69 -13.44 1.60
N LYS A 273 -1.52 -14.74 1.31
CA LYS A 273 -1.21 -15.79 2.27
C LYS A 273 0.20 -16.31 2.01
N GLY A 274 0.82 -16.85 3.06
CA GLY A 274 2.22 -17.27 2.97
C GLY A 274 3.18 -16.09 3.06
N MET A 275 4.41 -16.24 2.57
CA MET A 275 5.46 -15.23 2.73
C MET A 275 6.40 -15.17 1.51
N VAL A 276 6.88 -13.95 1.26
CA VAL A 276 7.99 -13.70 0.32
C VAL A 276 9.12 -13.03 1.08
N TYR A 277 10.31 -13.55 0.90
CA TYR A 277 11.55 -13.01 1.48
C TYR A 277 12.49 -12.58 0.36
N VAL A 278 13.14 -11.45 0.57
CA VAL A 278 14.24 -10.95 -0.27
C VAL A 278 15.44 -10.75 0.64
N ASN A 279 16.57 -11.39 0.31
CA ASN A 279 17.77 -11.40 1.17
C ASN A 279 17.45 -11.73 2.64
N GLY A 280 16.55 -12.70 2.87
CA GLY A 280 16.14 -13.14 4.20
C GLY A 280 15.18 -12.18 4.93
N GLN A 281 14.77 -11.07 4.32
CA GLN A 281 13.86 -10.09 4.88
C GLN A 281 12.44 -10.27 4.30
N ALA A 282 11.44 -10.41 5.16
CA ALA A 282 10.05 -10.53 4.74
C ALA A 282 9.59 -9.24 4.02
N THR A 283 9.08 -9.38 2.79
CA THR A 283 8.61 -8.23 1.99
C THR A 283 7.52 -7.44 2.69
N THR A 284 6.66 -8.10 3.44
CA THR A 284 5.57 -7.49 4.23
C THR A 284 6.05 -6.60 5.39
N GLN A 285 7.28 -6.81 5.88
CA GLN A 285 7.89 -6.03 6.97
C GLN A 285 8.95 -5.03 6.48
N THR A 286 9.29 -5.08 5.19
CA THR A 286 10.32 -4.24 4.57
C THR A 286 9.66 -3.17 3.70
N THR A 287 10.16 -1.94 3.72
CA THR A 287 9.62 -0.86 2.87
C THR A 287 9.98 -1.10 1.40
N ILE A 288 9.09 -0.65 0.49
CA ILE A 288 9.30 -0.82 -0.97
C ILE A 288 10.62 -0.18 -1.45
N SER A 289 11.01 0.96 -0.87
CA SER A 289 12.28 1.62 -1.19
C SER A 289 13.51 0.75 -0.84
N LYS A 290 13.46 -0.01 0.26
CA LYS A 290 14.54 -0.94 0.62
C LYS A 290 14.54 -2.18 -0.28
N LEU A 291 13.36 -2.65 -0.69
CA LEU A 291 13.25 -3.78 -1.62
C LEU A 291 13.75 -3.39 -3.01
N ALA A 292 13.39 -2.20 -3.51
CA ALA A 292 13.85 -1.68 -4.80
C ALA A 292 15.38 -1.48 -4.89
N ALA A 293 16.06 -1.30 -3.75
CA ALA A 293 17.53 -1.30 -3.72
C ALA A 293 18.17 -2.70 -3.87
N GLN A 294 17.37 -3.77 -3.68
CA GLN A 294 17.84 -5.16 -3.73
C GLN A 294 17.37 -5.90 -4.98
N VAL A 295 16.15 -5.59 -5.44
CA VAL A 295 15.52 -6.19 -6.61
C VAL A 295 15.17 -5.08 -7.60
N GLY A 296 15.90 -5.04 -8.69
CA GLY A 296 15.58 -4.20 -9.84
C GLY A 296 14.59 -4.90 -10.77
N ALA A 297 13.61 -4.18 -11.30
CA ALA A 297 12.61 -4.76 -12.18
C ALA A 297 12.35 -3.92 -13.43
N MET A 298 12.25 -4.61 -14.57
CA MET A 298 11.67 -4.08 -15.79
C MET A 298 10.34 -4.80 -16.03
N LEU A 299 9.26 -4.02 -16.07
CA LEU A 299 7.91 -4.51 -16.31
C LEU A 299 7.63 -4.61 -17.83
N ASP A 300 6.54 -5.29 -18.20
CA ASP A 300 6.10 -5.45 -19.58
C ASP A 300 5.90 -4.12 -20.31
N ASP A 301 5.31 -3.13 -19.65
CA ASP A 301 5.23 -1.74 -20.13
C ASP A 301 6.41 -0.91 -19.57
N TYR A 302 7.61 -1.17 -20.08
CA TYR A 302 8.82 -0.47 -19.64
C TYR A 302 8.82 1.02 -20.00
N ASP A 303 8.10 1.44 -21.06
CA ASP A 303 7.99 2.86 -21.43
C ASP A 303 7.30 3.69 -20.34
N SER A 304 6.36 3.11 -19.59
CA SER A 304 5.69 3.77 -18.47
C SER A 304 6.59 4.00 -17.26
N GLN A 305 7.74 3.34 -17.20
CA GLN A 305 8.73 3.52 -16.12
C GLN A 305 9.58 4.78 -16.33
N LEU A 306 9.67 5.29 -17.55
CA LEU A 306 10.49 6.45 -17.90
C LEU A 306 9.72 7.77 -17.65
N VAL A 307 10.28 8.64 -16.81
CA VAL A 307 9.60 9.87 -16.35
C VAL A 307 10.38 11.17 -16.61
N ALA A 308 11.71 11.11 -16.82
CA ALA A 308 12.55 12.29 -17.03
C ALA A 308 12.57 12.77 -18.50
N MET A 309 13.30 13.83 -18.77
CA MET A 309 13.40 14.40 -20.11
C MET A 309 14.59 13.85 -20.91
N THR A 310 15.69 13.53 -20.24
CA THR A 310 16.94 13.05 -20.83
C THR A 310 17.40 11.75 -20.19
N VAL A 311 18.28 11.03 -20.89
CA VAL A 311 18.87 9.76 -20.42
C VAL A 311 19.60 9.93 -19.07
N GLU A 312 20.37 11.00 -18.90
CA GLU A 312 21.07 11.27 -17.65
C GLU A 312 20.13 11.59 -16.50
N GLU A 313 19.12 12.42 -16.75
CA GLU A 313 18.13 12.80 -15.74
C GLU A 313 17.32 11.59 -15.24
N GLU A 314 17.01 10.64 -16.12
CA GLU A 314 16.28 9.42 -15.73
C GLU A 314 17.04 8.62 -14.68
N ILE A 315 18.32 8.32 -14.94
CA ILE A 315 19.15 7.55 -14.03
C ILE A 315 19.45 8.35 -12.76
N ALA A 316 19.73 9.66 -12.90
CA ALA A 316 19.96 10.54 -11.75
C ALA A 316 18.74 10.60 -10.82
N PHE A 317 17.52 10.63 -11.37
CA PHE A 317 16.28 10.65 -10.61
C PHE A 317 16.13 9.42 -9.70
N SER A 318 16.43 8.24 -10.20
CA SER A 318 16.40 7.00 -9.39
C SER A 318 17.43 7.02 -8.27
N LEU A 319 18.63 7.49 -8.53
CA LEU A 319 19.71 7.62 -7.54
C LEU A 319 19.37 8.66 -6.45
N GLU A 320 18.79 9.80 -6.83
CA GLU A 320 18.33 10.84 -5.91
C GLU A 320 17.22 10.32 -4.99
N ASN A 321 16.25 9.58 -5.54
CA ASN A 321 15.18 8.95 -4.77
C ASN A 321 15.69 7.93 -3.74
N GLN A 322 16.84 7.30 -4.01
CA GLN A 322 17.51 6.42 -3.06
C GLN A 322 18.42 7.16 -2.07
N GLY A 323 18.56 8.48 -2.20
CA GLY A 323 19.38 9.31 -1.31
C GLY A 323 20.88 9.17 -1.54
N VAL A 324 21.29 8.82 -2.78
CA VAL A 324 22.72 8.79 -3.15
C VAL A 324 23.28 10.22 -3.07
N ALA A 325 24.49 10.35 -2.50
CA ALA A 325 25.13 11.65 -2.34
C ALA A 325 25.41 12.29 -3.72
N PRO A 326 25.15 13.59 -3.90
CA PRO A 326 25.24 14.26 -5.20
C PRO A 326 26.58 14.13 -5.90
N ASP A 327 27.67 14.07 -5.14
CA ASP A 327 29.03 13.88 -5.64
C ASP A 327 29.29 12.49 -6.26
N LYS A 328 28.44 11.51 -5.98
CA LYS A 328 28.53 10.13 -6.50
C LYS A 328 27.58 9.86 -7.67
N ILE A 329 26.58 10.70 -7.90
CA ILE A 329 25.56 10.49 -8.94
C ILE A 329 26.18 10.43 -10.32
N ASP A 330 27.05 11.39 -10.66
CA ASP A 330 27.70 11.47 -11.99
C ASP A 330 28.48 10.18 -12.33
N GLN A 331 29.21 9.67 -11.36
CA GLN A 331 29.97 8.42 -11.54
C GLN A 331 29.04 7.20 -11.68
N ALA A 332 27.98 7.14 -10.89
CA ALA A 332 27.00 6.04 -10.95
C ALA A 332 26.24 6.03 -12.28
N VAL A 333 25.81 7.21 -12.77
CA VAL A 333 25.18 7.39 -14.09
C VAL A 333 26.12 6.89 -15.20
N THR A 334 27.38 7.33 -15.18
CA THR A 334 28.38 6.92 -16.16
C THR A 334 28.56 5.40 -16.17
N ALA A 335 28.77 4.80 -15.00
CA ALA A 335 28.95 3.35 -14.86
C ALA A 335 27.73 2.53 -15.31
N ALA A 336 26.51 3.01 -15.03
CA ALA A 336 25.31 2.35 -15.47
C ALA A 336 25.15 2.40 -17.01
N LEU A 337 25.40 3.56 -17.63
CA LEU A 337 25.33 3.73 -19.07
C LEU A 337 26.41 2.94 -19.84
N GLU A 338 27.61 2.78 -19.27
CA GLU A 338 28.67 1.95 -19.84
C GLU A 338 28.24 0.48 -19.93
N LYS A 339 27.66 -0.08 -18.85
CA LYS A 339 27.19 -1.47 -18.80
C LYS A 339 26.18 -1.84 -19.90
N VAL A 340 25.38 -0.88 -20.33
CA VAL A 340 24.33 -1.09 -21.36
C VAL A 340 24.67 -0.46 -22.70
N HIS A 341 25.91 0.01 -22.90
CA HIS A 341 26.39 0.67 -24.13
C HIS A 341 25.59 1.93 -24.54
N MET A 342 25.07 2.68 -23.55
CA MET A 342 24.26 3.88 -23.75
C MET A 342 25.01 5.19 -23.48
N LEU A 343 26.28 5.16 -23.09
CA LEU A 343 27.07 6.36 -22.76
C LEU A 343 27.06 7.44 -23.86
N PRO A 344 27.14 7.11 -25.19
CA PRO A 344 27.07 8.11 -26.23
C PRO A 344 25.73 8.87 -26.31
N TYR A 345 24.68 8.35 -25.67
CA TYR A 345 23.33 8.91 -25.66
C TYR A 345 22.99 9.68 -24.37
N ARG A 346 23.95 9.86 -23.47
CA ARG A 346 23.76 10.42 -22.11
C ARG A 346 22.91 11.68 -22.09
N GLN A 347 23.15 12.64 -23.00
CA GLN A 347 22.43 13.92 -23.07
C GLN A 347 21.23 13.90 -24.03
N ARG A 348 20.88 12.71 -24.58
CA ARG A 348 19.81 12.62 -25.57
C ARG A 348 18.43 12.68 -24.88
N PRO A 349 17.47 13.44 -25.44
CA PRO A 349 16.08 13.39 -25.00
C PRO A 349 15.46 12.00 -25.19
N LEU A 350 14.67 11.53 -24.22
CA LEU A 350 14.03 10.20 -24.26
C LEU A 350 13.13 10.02 -25.50
N THR A 351 12.47 11.08 -25.95
CA THR A 351 11.61 11.09 -27.15
C THR A 351 12.37 10.79 -28.46
N LYS A 352 13.70 10.90 -28.46
CA LYS A 352 14.56 10.62 -29.63
C LYS A 352 15.24 9.25 -29.57
N LEU A 353 14.90 8.44 -28.58
CA LEU A 353 15.41 7.07 -28.45
C LEU A 353 14.52 6.09 -29.23
N SER A 354 15.14 5.07 -29.84
CA SER A 354 14.42 3.91 -30.36
C SER A 354 13.84 3.06 -29.24
N GLY A 355 12.92 2.13 -29.55
CA GLY A 355 12.36 1.21 -28.56
C GLY A 355 13.45 0.43 -27.80
N GLY A 356 14.38 -0.19 -28.52
CA GLY A 356 15.51 -0.91 -27.90
C GLY A 356 16.44 -0.01 -27.07
N GLN A 357 16.63 1.27 -27.48
CA GLN A 357 17.39 2.22 -26.67
C GLN A 357 16.67 2.62 -25.39
N ARG A 358 15.33 2.80 -25.43
CA ARG A 358 14.53 3.05 -24.21
C ARG A 358 14.58 1.85 -23.27
N GLN A 359 14.48 0.64 -23.79
CA GLN A 359 14.62 -0.58 -23.00
C GLN A 359 15.99 -0.67 -22.32
N ARG A 360 17.08 -0.43 -23.05
CA ARG A 360 18.44 -0.37 -22.47
C ARG A 360 18.57 0.72 -21.41
N LEU A 361 17.88 1.84 -21.59
CA LEU A 361 17.84 2.90 -20.58
C LEU A 361 17.15 2.43 -19.28
N VAL A 362 16.01 1.74 -19.38
CA VAL A 362 15.35 1.16 -18.18
C VAL A 362 16.28 0.17 -17.47
N ILE A 363 17.02 -0.64 -18.23
CA ILE A 363 18.02 -1.53 -17.63
C ILE A 363 19.13 -0.72 -16.95
N ALA A 364 19.63 0.36 -17.57
CA ALA A 364 20.64 1.24 -16.97
C ALA A 364 20.14 1.90 -15.68
N ASP A 365 18.90 2.38 -15.70
CA ASP A 365 18.25 3.00 -14.53
C ASP A 365 18.17 2.02 -13.36
N VAL A 366 17.70 0.79 -13.63
CA VAL A 366 17.67 -0.28 -12.64
C VAL A 366 19.08 -0.63 -12.13
N LEU A 367 20.06 -0.75 -13.01
CA LEU A 367 21.46 -1.10 -12.67
C LEU A 367 22.18 -0.01 -11.88
N ALA A 368 21.78 1.24 -12.02
CA ALA A 368 22.41 2.36 -11.31
C ALA A 368 22.37 2.19 -9.78
N THR A 369 21.33 1.53 -9.28
CA THR A 369 21.17 1.22 -7.85
C THR A 369 21.94 -0.04 -7.42
N ASN A 370 22.58 -0.72 -8.37
CA ASN A 370 23.37 -1.94 -8.18
C ASN A 370 22.63 -3.05 -7.40
N PRO A 371 21.44 -3.48 -7.82
CA PRO A 371 20.67 -4.52 -7.15
C PRO A 371 21.33 -5.90 -7.33
N ASP A 372 21.16 -6.80 -6.35
CA ASP A 372 21.64 -8.18 -6.46
C ASP A 372 20.83 -9.01 -7.47
N ILE A 373 19.56 -8.65 -7.68
CA ILE A 373 18.58 -9.39 -8.46
C ILE A 373 17.96 -8.48 -9.51
N LEU A 374 17.84 -8.98 -10.74
CA LEU A 374 17.16 -8.34 -11.85
C LEU A 374 15.97 -9.20 -12.29
N VAL A 375 14.78 -8.62 -12.31
CA VAL A 375 13.52 -9.28 -12.72
C VAL A 375 13.01 -8.61 -13.99
N PHE A 376 12.78 -9.39 -15.04
CA PHE A 376 12.31 -8.95 -16.34
C PHE A 376 10.96 -9.61 -16.67
N ASP A 377 9.91 -8.81 -16.87
CA ASP A 377 8.57 -9.31 -17.22
C ASP A 377 8.30 -9.06 -18.70
N GLU A 378 8.31 -10.13 -19.51
CA GLU A 378 8.12 -10.17 -20.97
C GLU A 378 9.00 -9.16 -21.74
N PRO A 379 10.32 -9.12 -21.46
CA PRO A 379 11.20 -8.06 -21.96
C PRO A 379 11.32 -8.04 -23.49
N THR A 380 11.09 -9.16 -24.16
CA THR A 380 11.31 -9.23 -25.61
C THR A 380 10.04 -9.09 -26.45
N SER A 381 8.88 -8.86 -25.81
CA SER A 381 7.57 -8.80 -26.45
C SER A 381 7.44 -7.75 -27.58
N ALA A 382 8.20 -6.66 -27.50
CA ALA A 382 8.21 -5.55 -28.48
C ALA A 382 9.48 -5.47 -29.33
N LEU A 383 10.37 -6.48 -29.27
CA LEU A 383 11.62 -6.50 -29.99
C LEU A 383 11.56 -7.36 -31.25
N ASP A 384 12.35 -6.98 -32.25
CA ASP A 384 12.66 -7.83 -33.39
C ASP A 384 13.66 -8.95 -32.99
N PRO A 385 13.91 -9.95 -33.84
CA PRO A 385 14.80 -11.06 -33.48
C PRO A 385 16.24 -10.62 -33.16
N GLU A 386 16.76 -9.57 -33.82
CA GLU A 386 18.09 -9.03 -33.56
C GLU A 386 18.15 -8.35 -32.19
N GLY A 387 17.17 -7.48 -31.91
CA GLY A 387 17.04 -6.81 -30.58
C GLY A 387 16.83 -7.81 -29.44
N THR A 388 16.08 -8.89 -29.70
CA THR A 388 15.91 -9.99 -28.75
C THR A 388 17.24 -10.66 -28.41
N HIS A 389 18.06 -10.95 -29.43
CA HIS A 389 19.37 -11.55 -29.22
C HIS A 389 20.30 -10.62 -28.44
N GLU A 390 20.40 -9.35 -28.84
CA GLU A 390 21.19 -8.34 -28.15
C GLU A 390 20.77 -8.16 -26.69
N PHE A 391 19.47 -8.24 -26.39
CA PHE A 391 18.95 -8.17 -25.03
C PHE A 391 19.45 -9.35 -24.17
N TYR A 392 19.33 -10.59 -24.69
CA TYR A 392 19.77 -11.77 -23.95
C TYR A 392 21.30 -11.81 -23.77
N GLU A 393 22.08 -11.38 -24.75
CA GLU A 393 23.52 -11.23 -24.59
C GLU A 393 23.87 -10.22 -23.47
N LEU A 394 23.19 -9.08 -23.45
CA LEU A 394 23.38 -8.06 -22.40
C LEU A 394 23.08 -8.62 -21.02
N ILE A 395 21.91 -9.23 -20.80
CA ILE A 395 21.56 -9.73 -19.46
C ILE A 395 22.38 -10.96 -19.06
N HIS A 396 22.88 -11.73 -20.02
CA HIS A 396 23.82 -12.81 -19.76
C HIS A 396 25.17 -12.27 -19.30
N ASP A 397 25.68 -11.22 -19.93
CA ASP A 397 26.90 -10.55 -19.46
C ASP A 397 26.72 -9.97 -18.05
N LEU A 398 25.57 -9.40 -17.75
CA LEU A 398 25.24 -8.94 -16.40
C LEU A 398 25.25 -10.10 -15.37
N ASN A 399 24.82 -11.29 -15.76
CA ASN A 399 24.84 -12.46 -14.90
C ASN A 399 26.26 -13.00 -14.70
N VAL A 400 27.00 -13.27 -15.79
CA VAL A 400 28.30 -13.96 -15.75
C VAL A 400 29.43 -13.02 -15.32
N THR A 401 29.48 -11.81 -15.89
CA THR A 401 30.56 -10.85 -15.66
C THR A 401 30.36 -10.01 -14.41
N TYR A 402 29.14 -9.56 -14.16
CA TYR A 402 28.84 -8.68 -13.02
C TYR A 402 28.22 -9.40 -11.84
N GLY A 403 27.81 -10.68 -12.00
CA GLY A 403 27.32 -11.52 -10.91
C GLY A 403 25.90 -11.24 -10.44
N HIS A 404 25.10 -10.53 -11.26
CA HIS A 404 23.67 -10.33 -10.97
C HIS A 404 22.89 -11.63 -11.11
N THR A 405 21.91 -11.84 -10.25
CA THR A 405 20.94 -12.94 -10.39
C THR A 405 19.83 -12.48 -11.32
N ILE A 406 19.49 -13.28 -12.32
CA ILE A 406 18.53 -12.94 -13.36
C ILE A 406 17.27 -13.78 -13.23
N VAL A 407 16.12 -13.13 -13.27
CA VAL A 407 14.81 -13.79 -13.40
C VAL A 407 14.10 -13.19 -14.61
N VAL A 408 13.77 -14.01 -15.58
CA VAL A 408 13.06 -13.59 -16.80
C VAL A 408 11.74 -14.32 -16.91
N VAL A 409 10.67 -13.60 -17.10
CA VAL A 409 9.37 -14.16 -17.47
C VAL A 409 9.19 -14.05 -18.97
N GLU A 410 8.91 -15.18 -19.64
CA GLU A 410 8.77 -15.22 -21.08
C GLU A 410 7.71 -16.22 -21.54
N HIS A 411 7.06 -15.85 -22.66
CA HIS A 411 6.19 -16.76 -23.40
C HIS A 411 6.98 -17.58 -24.42
N THR A 412 7.88 -16.93 -25.15
CA THR A 412 8.70 -17.51 -26.20
C THR A 412 10.07 -17.88 -25.63
N LEU A 413 10.33 -19.16 -25.53
CA LEU A 413 11.53 -19.66 -24.83
C LEU A 413 12.80 -19.71 -25.69
N GLU A 414 12.66 -19.73 -27.01
CA GLU A 414 13.76 -20.05 -27.94
C GLU A 414 15.02 -19.19 -27.70
N ALA A 415 14.83 -17.89 -27.47
CA ALA A 415 15.93 -16.96 -27.27
C ALA A 415 16.51 -17.01 -25.82
N ALA A 416 15.69 -17.33 -24.83
CA ALA A 416 16.08 -17.36 -23.42
C ALA A 416 16.81 -18.66 -23.02
N LEU A 417 16.40 -19.80 -23.59
CA LEU A 417 16.90 -21.12 -23.18
C LEU A 417 18.41 -21.32 -23.25
N PRO A 418 19.15 -20.77 -24.25
CA PRO A 418 20.60 -20.92 -24.30
C PRO A 418 21.33 -20.35 -23.07
N TYR A 419 20.74 -19.39 -22.38
CA TYR A 419 21.31 -18.68 -21.26
C TYR A 419 20.82 -19.17 -19.90
N ALA A 420 19.64 -19.84 -19.89
CA ALA A 420 18.99 -20.29 -18.67
C ALA A 420 19.70 -21.48 -18.05
N ASN A 421 19.96 -21.42 -16.75
CA ASN A 421 20.39 -22.59 -15.98
C ASN A 421 19.22 -23.31 -15.28
N ARG A 422 18.06 -22.62 -15.16
CA ARG A 422 16.88 -23.15 -14.49
C ARG A 422 15.59 -22.65 -15.18
N LEU A 423 14.60 -23.54 -15.26
CA LEU A 423 13.32 -23.25 -15.91
C LEU A 423 12.16 -23.60 -14.97
N VAL A 424 11.28 -22.63 -14.76
CA VAL A 424 10.03 -22.79 -13.99
C VAL A 424 8.84 -22.74 -14.93
N LEU A 425 7.96 -23.72 -14.81
CA LEU A 425 6.68 -23.77 -15.50
C LEU A 425 5.55 -23.47 -14.51
N ILE A 426 4.80 -22.41 -14.77
CA ILE A 426 3.63 -22.03 -13.98
C ILE A 426 2.33 -22.18 -14.80
N ASP A 427 1.28 -22.71 -14.18
CA ASP A 427 -0.04 -22.86 -14.79
C ASP A 427 -1.12 -22.67 -13.71
N HIS A 428 -2.13 -21.84 -14.03
CA HIS A 428 -3.24 -21.53 -13.10
C HIS A 428 -2.80 -21.17 -11.68
N GLY A 429 -1.72 -20.40 -11.53
CA GLY A 429 -1.20 -19.95 -10.24
C GLY A 429 -0.34 -20.97 -9.48
N HIS A 430 -0.11 -22.17 -10.02
CA HIS A 430 0.72 -23.20 -9.40
C HIS A 430 2.01 -23.45 -10.17
N ILE A 431 3.11 -23.69 -9.46
CA ILE A 431 4.35 -24.17 -10.07
C ILE A 431 4.18 -25.66 -10.39
N LEU A 432 4.30 -26.00 -11.66
CA LEU A 432 4.18 -27.37 -12.14
C LEU A 432 5.52 -28.08 -12.25
N SER A 433 6.57 -27.33 -12.55
CA SER A 433 7.95 -27.82 -12.64
C SER A 433 8.90 -26.69 -12.29
N ASP A 434 9.94 -27.04 -11.53
CA ASP A 434 11.04 -26.17 -11.14
C ASP A 434 12.30 -27.04 -11.14
N ALA A 435 13.04 -27.00 -12.25
CA ALA A 435 14.21 -27.86 -12.45
C ALA A 435 15.15 -27.27 -13.53
N ASP A 436 16.17 -28.02 -13.91
CA ASP A 436 16.97 -27.70 -15.09
C ASP A 436 16.12 -27.62 -16.35
N VAL A 437 16.65 -26.95 -17.35
CA VAL A 437 15.93 -26.64 -18.60
C VAL A 437 15.43 -27.90 -19.30
N GLU A 438 16.27 -28.95 -19.39
CA GLU A 438 15.92 -30.17 -20.10
C GLU A 438 14.75 -30.93 -19.41
N THR A 439 14.81 -31.06 -18.11
CA THR A 439 13.79 -31.74 -17.30
C THR A 439 12.44 -31.03 -17.42
N THR A 440 12.42 -29.70 -17.30
CA THR A 440 11.16 -28.93 -17.36
C THR A 440 10.58 -28.91 -18.77
N LEU A 441 11.40 -28.85 -19.83
CA LEU A 441 10.95 -28.94 -21.22
C LEU A 441 10.33 -30.31 -21.53
N ARG A 442 10.93 -31.39 -21.06
CA ARG A 442 10.36 -32.75 -21.23
C ARG A 442 8.98 -32.84 -20.55
N TYR A 443 8.84 -32.28 -19.37
CA TYR A 443 7.57 -32.20 -18.66
C TYR A 443 6.51 -31.40 -19.45
N LYS A 444 6.87 -30.22 -19.98
CA LYS A 444 5.98 -29.35 -20.79
C LYS A 444 5.51 -30.06 -22.06
N ILE A 445 6.41 -30.69 -22.81
CA ILE A 445 6.10 -31.45 -24.02
C ILE A 445 5.20 -32.64 -23.73
N GLY A 446 5.48 -33.39 -22.66
CA GLY A 446 4.65 -34.51 -22.23
C GLY A 446 3.21 -34.10 -21.91
N ARG A 447 2.99 -32.96 -21.29
CA ARG A 447 1.63 -32.43 -21.03
C ARG A 447 0.92 -31.96 -22.29
N ALA A 448 1.61 -31.29 -23.22
CA ALA A 448 1.02 -30.85 -24.49
C ALA A 448 0.51 -32.05 -25.28
N SER A 449 1.30 -33.13 -25.38
CA SER A 449 0.90 -34.37 -26.07
C SER A 449 -0.26 -35.09 -25.39
N CYS A 450 -0.51 -34.90 -24.09
CA CYS A 450 -1.68 -35.45 -23.39
C CYS A 450 -2.95 -34.61 -23.62
N ARG A 451 -2.83 -33.26 -23.74
CA ARG A 451 -3.98 -32.38 -24.01
C ARG A 451 -4.54 -32.55 -25.43
N GLU A 452 -3.69 -32.86 -26.41
CA GLU A 452 -4.11 -33.11 -27.81
C GLU A 452 -4.82 -34.49 -28.02
N ARG A 453 -4.81 -35.39 -27.03
CA ARG A 453 -5.46 -36.72 -27.11
C ARG A 453 -6.81 -36.81 -26.43
N VAL A 454 -7.34 -35.69 -25.90
CA VAL A 454 -8.68 -35.59 -25.31
C VAL A 454 -9.53 -34.63 -26.14
#